data_ee917e8e95e8a5f7086883e9c036f331
#
_entry.id   ee917e8e95e8a5f7086883e9c036f331
#
_cell.length_a   1.000
_cell.length_b   1.000
_cell.length_c   1.000
_cell.angle_alpha   90.00
_cell.angle_beta   90.00
_cell.angle_gamma   90.00
#
_symmetry.space_group_name_H-M   'P 1'
#
loop_
_entity.id
_entity.type
_entity.pdbx_description
1 polymer ?
#
loop_
_entity_poly.entity_id
_entity_poly.type
_entity_poly.pdbx_seq_one_letter_code
_entity_poly.pdbx_strand_id
1 'polypeptide(L)'
;DIRPSRGLGDVYKRQIIVGAVHIAQYLVDLFKNLNFVITIVDPRKFFITDERFPNVKIINDWPEEIFKKLETDSNNALITLTHDPKIDDPALKHALKNKFFYIGALGSKKTHTKRCQRLKESGFTEEEIASIHGPIGIKLGGKSGPEIALSIVSQLVLESNKLILNSKK
;
A
#
# COMPACT_ATOMS: atom_id res chain seq x y z
N ASP A 1 30.05 1.11 -7.94
CA ASP A 1 28.83 0.29 -7.69
C ASP A 1 28.89 -0.26 -6.26
N ILE A 2 28.55 0.59 -5.29
CA ILE A 2 28.52 0.19 -3.88
C ILE A 2 27.15 -0.46 -3.65
N ARG A 3 27.10 -1.78 -3.84
CA ARG A 3 25.95 -2.56 -3.35
C ARG A 3 26.08 -2.60 -1.82
N PRO A 4 25.08 -2.12 -1.06
CA PRO A 4 25.10 -2.35 0.36
C PRO A 4 25.19 -3.86 0.61
N SER A 5 26.09 -4.23 1.50
CA SER A 5 26.26 -5.62 1.93
C SER A 5 24.91 -6.16 2.40
N ARG A 6 24.41 -7.16 1.72
CA ARG A 6 23.18 -7.88 2.14
C ARG A 6 23.52 -8.61 3.44
N GLY A 7 23.15 -8.01 4.57
CA GLY A 7 23.08 -8.75 5.83
C GLY A 7 22.08 -9.89 5.67
N LEU A 8 22.38 -11.05 6.24
CA LEU A 8 21.44 -12.16 6.38
C LEU A 8 20.14 -11.64 7.04
N GLY A 9 19.08 -11.41 6.25
CA GLY A 9 17.79 -10.90 6.73
C GLY A 9 17.17 -9.76 5.93
N ASP A 10 17.84 -9.17 4.94
CA ASP A 10 17.24 -8.17 4.05
C ASP A 10 16.34 -8.84 3.01
N VAL A 11 15.16 -9.26 3.45
CA VAL A 11 14.07 -9.60 2.54
C VAL A 11 13.57 -8.29 1.95
N TYR A 12 13.64 -8.13 0.63
CA TYR A 12 13.07 -6.98 -0.06
C TYR A 12 11.57 -6.89 0.25
N LYS A 13 11.16 -5.79 0.87
CA LYS A 13 9.75 -5.51 1.11
C LYS A 13 9.13 -5.03 -0.19
N ARG A 14 8.03 -5.65 -0.55
CA ARG A 14 7.27 -5.33 -1.75
C ARG A 14 6.10 -4.45 -1.38
N GLN A 15 5.91 -3.39 -2.14
CA GLN A 15 4.81 -2.48 -1.95
C GLN A 15 3.93 -2.44 -3.19
N ILE A 16 2.65 -2.62 -2.98
CA ILE A 16 1.64 -2.54 -4.02
C ILE A 16 0.80 -1.29 -3.76
N ILE A 17 0.80 -0.38 -4.72
CA ILE A 17 -0.02 0.83 -4.72
C ILE A 17 -1.16 0.62 -5.70
N VAL A 18 -2.39 0.61 -5.20
CA VAL A 18 -3.60 0.53 -6.02
C VAL A 18 -4.16 1.93 -6.21
N GLY A 19 -4.10 2.41 -7.45
CA GLY A 19 -4.49 3.76 -7.83
C GLY A 19 -3.31 4.61 -8.29
N ALA A 20 -3.22 4.81 -9.59
CA ALA A 20 -2.19 5.66 -10.22
C ALA A 20 -2.58 7.16 -10.19
N VAL A 21 -3.13 7.62 -9.08
CA VAL A 21 -3.55 9.00 -8.85
C VAL A 21 -2.36 9.90 -8.57
N HIS A 22 -2.59 11.21 -8.43
CA HIS A 22 -1.50 12.19 -8.25
C HIS A 22 -0.63 11.91 -7.02
N ILE A 23 -1.22 11.52 -5.90
CA ILE A 23 -0.49 11.16 -4.67
C ILE A 23 0.48 9.99 -4.90
N ALA A 24 0.16 9.04 -5.78
CA ALA A 24 1.04 7.93 -6.09
C ALA A 24 2.39 8.37 -6.65
N GLN A 25 2.45 9.47 -7.40
CA GLN A 25 3.71 10.02 -7.91
C GLN A 25 4.61 10.53 -6.79
N TYR A 26 4.05 11.23 -5.80
CA TYR A 26 4.81 11.66 -4.61
C TYR A 26 5.27 10.47 -3.77
N LEU A 27 4.43 9.45 -3.62
CA LEU A 27 4.80 8.22 -2.90
C LEU A 27 6.00 7.53 -3.55
N VAL A 28 5.96 7.34 -4.86
CA VAL A 28 7.07 6.74 -5.61
C VAL A 28 8.37 7.51 -5.41
N ASP A 29 8.32 8.85 -5.48
CA ASP A 29 9.50 9.68 -5.28
C ASP A 29 10.09 9.55 -3.87
N LEU A 30 9.26 9.50 -2.85
CA LEU A 30 9.71 9.32 -1.46
C LEU A 30 10.27 7.91 -1.21
N PHE A 31 9.71 6.90 -1.86
CA PHE A 31 10.17 5.51 -1.69
C PHE A 31 11.45 5.16 -2.45
N LYS A 32 11.91 6.00 -3.39
CA LYS A 32 13.11 5.71 -4.23
C LYS A 32 14.35 5.35 -3.43
N ASN A 33 14.54 5.99 -2.28
CA ASN A 33 15.71 5.79 -1.43
C ASN A 33 15.45 4.83 -0.27
N LEU A 34 14.29 4.23 -0.24
CA LEU A 34 13.89 3.23 0.74
C LEU A 34 13.87 1.86 0.04
N ASN A 35 14.33 0.83 0.69
CA ASN A 35 14.49 -0.50 0.09
C ASN A 35 13.15 -1.23 -0.15
N PHE A 36 12.27 -0.59 -0.95
CA PHE A 36 10.99 -1.16 -1.36
C PHE A 36 10.97 -1.42 -2.87
N VAL A 37 10.43 -2.55 -3.25
CA VAL A 37 10.09 -2.83 -4.65
C VAL A 37 8.63 -2.42 -4.84
N ILE A 38 8.39 -1.45 -5.71
CA ILE A 38 7.07 -0.84 -5.91
C ILE A 38 6.41 -1.40 -7.16
N THR A 39 5.16 -1.78 -7.03
CA THR A 39 4.26 -2.09 -8.15
C THR A 39 3.02 -1.20 -8.05
N ILE A 40 2.67 -0.53 -9.13
CA ILE A 40 1.45 0.28 -9.22
C ILE A 40 0.43 -0.46 -10.06
N VAL A 41 -0.79 -0.56 -9.55
CA VAL A 41 -1.92 -1.24 -10.19
C VAL A 41 -3.06 -0.23 -10.36
N ASP A 42 -3.56 -0.07 -11.58
CA ASP A 42 -4.77 0.72 -11.85
C ASP A 42 -5.45 0.22 -13.12
N PRO A 43 -6.73 -0.12 -13.10
CA PRO A 43 -7.45 -0.55 -14.30
C PRO A 43 -7.70 0.60 -15.29
N ARG A 44 -7.55 1.85 -14.85
CA ARG A 44 -7.81 3.04 -15.66
C ARG A 44 -6.58 3.42 -16.47
N LYS A 45 -6.57 3.04 -17.74
CA LYS A 45 -5.43 3.17 -18.65
C LYS A 45 -4.82 4.58 -18.71
N PHE A 46 -5.64 5.62 -18.61
CA PHE A 46 -5.16 7.01 -18.72
C PHE A 46 -4.30 7.46 -17.53
N PHE A 47 -4.43 6.83 -16.38
CA PHE A 47 -3.66 7.18 -15.18
C PHE A 47 -2.32 6.47 -15.12
N ILE A 48 -2.20 5.30 -15.74
CA ILE A 48 -1.04 4.43 -15.59
C ILE A 48 -0.16 4.48 -16.85
N THR A 49 0.78 5.42 -16.86
CA THR A 49 1.69 5.64 -17.98
C THR A 49 3.16 5.63 -17.53
N ASP A 50 4.06 5.20 -18.40
CA ASP A 50 5.51 5.19 -18.12
C ASP A 50 6.07 6.59 -17.87
N GLU A 51 5.49 7.61 -18.46
CA GLU A 51 5.89 9.02 -18.26
C GLU A 51 5.63 9.47 -16.82
N ARG A 52 4.51 9.06 -16.24
CA ARG A 52 4.15 9.40 -14.86
C ARG A 52 4.91 8.59 -13.83
N PHE A 53 5.24 7.35 -14.16
CA PHE A 53 5.88 6.38 -13.27
C PHE A 53 7.12 5.74 -13.91
N PRO A 54 8.18 6.54 -14.21
CA PRO A 54 9.39 6.01 -14.81
C PRO A 54 10.10 5.07 -13.84
N ASN A 55 10.62 3.96 -14.37
CA ASN A 55 11.38 2.95 -13.62
C ASN A 55 10.59 2.24 -12.48
N VAL A 56 9.28 2.24 -12.57
CA VAL A 56 8.39 1.54 -11.64
C VAL A 56 7.60 0.50 -12.42
N LYS A 57 7.40 -0.67 -11.83
CA LYS A 57 6.51 -1.68 -12.40
C LYS A 57 5.08 -1.17 -12.36
N ILE A 58 4.45 -1.06 -13.53
CA ILE A 58 3.05 -0.66 -13.67
C ILE A 58 2.23 -1.78 -14.27
N ILE A 59 1.03 -2.00 -13.76
CA ILE A 59 0.11 -3.03 -14.24
C ILE A 59 -1.26 -2.40 -14.47
N ASN A 60 -1.66 -2.35 -15.75
CA ASN A 60 -2.96 -1.83 -16.14
C ASN A 60 -4.00 -2.95 -16.19
N ASP A 61 -4.49 -3.33 -15.04
CA ASP A 61 -5.53 -4.34 -14.89
C ASP A 61 -6.27 -4.16 -13.56
N TRP A 62 -7.37 -4.88 -13.39
CA TRP A 62 -8.14 -4.90 -12.17
C TRP A 62 -7.38 -5.61 -11.04
N PRO A 63 -7.38 -5.07 -9.82
CA PRO A 63 -6.71 -5.73 -8.68
C PRO A 63 -7.16 -7.17 -8.48
N GLU A 64 -8.43 -7.47 -8.66
CA GLU A 64 -8.96 -8.83 -8.55
C GLU A 64 -8.25 -9.81 -9.50
N GLU A 65 -7.99 -9.40 -10.73
CA GLU A 65 -7.30 -10.25 -11.71
C GLU A 65 -5.80 -10.34 -11.44
N ILE A 66 -5.19 -9.23 -11.02
CA ILE A 66 -3.76 -9.18 -10.72
C ILE A 66 -3.41 -10.07 -9.54
N PHE A 67 -4.18 -10.03 -8.47
CA PHE A 67 -3.89 -10.82 -7.27
C PHE A 67 -4.11 -12.33 -7.45
N LYS A 68 -4.75 -12.77 -8.52
CA LYS A 68 -4.78 -14.19 -8.90
C LYS A 68 -3.45 -14.69 -9.45
N LYS A 69 -2.62 -13.79 -9.99
CA LYS A 69 -1.37 -14.09 -10.71
C LYS A 69 -0.12 -13.63 -9.95
N LEU A 70 -0.27 -12.63 -9.08
CA LEU A 70 0.85 -12.05 -8.35
C LEU A 70 1.12 -12.85 -7.07
N GLU A 71 2.34 -13.36 -6.95
CA GLU A 71 2.77 -13.99 -5.72
C GLU A 71 2.93 -12.94 -4.61
N THR A 72 2.20 -13.11 -3.53
CA THR A 72 2.22 -12.22 -2.38
C THR A 72 2.34 -13.00 -1.08
N ASP A 73 2.91 -12.34 -0.08
CA ASP A 73 3.11 -12.90 1.26
C ASP A 73 3.06 -11.80 2.33
N SER A 74 3.40 -12.14 3.56
CA SER A 74 3.42 -11.19 4.68
C SER A 74 4.51 -10.10 4.57
N ASN A 75 5.41 -10.17 3.59
CA ASN A 75 6.40 -9.12 3.29
C ASN A 75 5.87 -8.07 2.31
N ASN A 76 4.60 -8.17 1.95
CA ASN A 76 3.93 -7.18 1.13
C ASN A 76 3.27 -6.09 1.97
N ALA A 77 3.28 -4.88 1.43
CA ALA A 77 2.48 -3.75 1.89
C ALA A 77 1.46 -3.37 0.82
N LEU A 78 0.29 -2.91 1.23
CA LEU A 78 -0.75 -2.41 0.34
C LEU A 78 -1.12 -0.97 0.69
N ILE A 79 -1.21 -0.14 -0.32
CA ILE A 79 -1.78 1.21 -0.23
C ILE A 79 -2.88 1.33 -1.28
N THR A 80 -4.11 1.67 -0.88
CA THR A 80 -5.21 1.95 -1.80
C THR A 80 -5.55 3.43 -1.82
N LEU A 81 -5.70 4.00 -3.01
CA LEU A 81 -5.80 5.44 -3.24
C LEU A 81 -7.00 5.86 -4.09
N THR A 82 -7.80 4.93 -4.61
CA THR A 82 -8.79 5.28 -5.65
C THR A 82 -10.10 5.82 -5.10
N HIS A 83 -10.44 5.52 -3.88
CA HIS A 83 -11.77 5.73 -3.27
C HIS A 83 -12.92 4.94 -3.93
N ASP A 84 -12.65 4.18 -4.98
CA ASP A 84 -13.63 3.34 -5.64
C ASP A 84 -13.64 1.94 -5.01
N PRO A 85 -14.74 1.53 -4.34
CA PRO A 85 -14.85 0.20 -3.74
C PRO A 85 -14.62 -0.95 -4.71
N LYS A 86 -14.95 -0.78 -5.98
CA LYS A 86 -14.73 -1.80 -7.00
C LYS A 86 -13.25 -2.08 -7.26
N ILE A 87 -12.41 -1.08 -7.04
CA ILE A 87 -10.96 -1.17 -7.23
C ILE A 87 -10.28 -1.48 -5.90
N ASP A 88 -10.60 -0.73 -4.85
CA ASP A 88 -9.89 -0.81 -3.56
C ASP A 88 -10.28 -2.05 -2.75
N ASP A 89 -11.57 -2.41 -2.67
CA ASP A 89 -12.03 -3.50 -1.81
C ASP A 89 -11.46 -4.87 -2.17
N PRO A 90 -11.35 -5.30 -3.44
CA PRO A 90 -10.70 -6.56 -3.78
C PRO A 90 -9.23 -6.63 -3.33
N ALA A 91 -8.49 -5.51 -3.45
CA ALA A 91 -7.12 -5.43 -2.99
C ALA A 91 -7.00 -5.54 -1.47
N LEU A 92 -7.86 -4.84 -0.74
CA LEU A 92 -7.92 -4.91 0.73
C LEU A 92 -8.25 -6.33 1.22
N LYS A 93 -9.24 -7.00 0.61
CA LYS A 93 -9.60 -8.38 0.94
C LYS A 93 -8.42 -9.33 0.72
N HIS A 94 -7.70 -9.19 -0.38
CA HIS A 94 -6.52 -9.99 -0.66
C HIS A 94 -5.42 -9.77 0.39
N ALA A 95 -5.13 -8.51 0.70
CA ALA A 95 -4.09 -8.16 1.68
C ALA A 95 -4.41 -8.68 3.08
N LEU A 96 -5.68 -8.61 3.50
CA LEU A 96 -6.13 -9.15 4.79
C LEU A 96 -5.98 -10.67 4.85
N LYS A 97 -6.40 -11.40 3.80
CA LYS A 97 -6.26 -12.86 3.72
C LYS A 97 -4.81 -13.32 3.76
N ASN A 98 -3.91 -12.57 3.13
CA ASN A 98 -2.49 -12.90 3.04
C ASN A 98 -1.63 -12.23 4.12
N LYS A 99 -2.26 -11.59 5.10
CA LYS A 99 -1.61 -10.99 6.27
C LYS A 99 -0.45 -10.08 5.92
N PHE A 100 -0.67 -9.17 4.98
CA PHE A 100 0.32 -8.15 4.63
C PHE A 100 0.76 -7.39 5.87
N PHE A 101 2.05 -7.07 5.96
CA PHE A 101 2.57 -6.38 7.15
C PHE A 101 2.05 -4.95 7.31
N TYR A 102 1.61 -4.33 6.22
CA TYR A 102 1.02 -3.02 6.21
C TYR A 102 -0.15 -2.97 5.22
N ILE A 103 -1.25 -2.45 5.67
CA ILE A 103 -2.43 -2.21 4.84
C ILE A 103 -2.92 -0.81 5.16
N GLY A 104 -2.93 0.07 4.17
CA GLY A 104 -3.39 1.44 4.32
C GLY A 104 -4.39 1.83 3.24
N ALA A 105 -5.39 2.61 3.61
CA ALA A 105 -6.44 3.04 2.70
C ALA A 105 -6.73 4.54 2.84
N LEU A 106 -6.59 5.25 1.73
CA LEU A 106 -6.88 6.68 1.65
C LEU A 106 -8.39 6.93 1.78
N GLY A 107 -8.74 8.03 2.43
CA GLY A 107 -10.13 8.47 2.59
C GLY A 107 -10.36 9.16 3.92
N SER A 108 -11.54 9.78 4.05
CA SER A 108 -12.00 10.35 5.30
C SER A 108 -12.39 9.28 6.32
N LYS A 109 -12.58 9.66 7.57
CA LYS A 109 -13.15 8.77 8.60
C LYS A 109 -14.49 8.16 8.16
N LYS A 110 -15.35 8.96 7.54
CA LYS A 110 -16.64 8.51 7.00
C LYS A 110 -16.46 7.45 5.91
N THR A 111 -15.54 7.69 4.99
CA THR A 111 -15.22 6.72 3.92
C THR A 111 -14.69 5.42 4.52
N HIS A 112 -13.82 5.52 5.51
CA HIS A 112 -13.26 4.33 6.18
C HIS A 112 -14.34 3.55 6.93
N THR A 113 -15.25 4.21 7.64
CA THR A 113 -16.36 3.54 8.32
C THR A 113 -17.22 2.71 7.35
N LYS A 114 -17.56 3.27 6.19
CA LYS A 114 -18.30 2.54 5.15
C LYS A 114 -17.50 1.36 4.60
N ARG A 115 -16.21 1.52 4.43
CA ARG A 115 -15.29 0.45 4.02
C ARG A 115 -15.26 -0.70 5.03
N CYS A 116 -15.13 -0.39 6.30
CA CYS A 116 -15.16 -1.39 7.37
C CYS A 116 -16.47 -2.18 7.37
N GLN A 117 -17.59 -1.51 7.15
CA GLN A 117 -18.90 -2.17 7.06
C GLN A 117 -18.95 -3.17 5.90
N ARG A 118 -18.49 -2.78 4.69
CA ARG A 118 -18.44 -3.71 3.54
C ARG A 118 -17.54 -4.91 3.77
N LEU A 119 -16.39 -4.71 4.43
CA LEU A 119 -15.48 -5.80 4.77
C LEU A 119 -16.08 -6.74 5.80
N LYS A 120 -16.80 -6.22 6.80
CA LYS A 120 -17.53 -7.01 7.79
C LYS A 120 -18.62 -7.86 7.11
N GLU A 121 -19.38 -7.27 6.21
CA GLU A 121 -20.40 -7.99 5.40
C GLU A 121 -19.77 -9.08 4.51
N SER A 122 -18.50 -8.92 4.13
CA SER A 122 -17.72 -9.91 3.38
C SER A 122 -17.11 -11.01 4.26
N GLY A 123 -17.35 -11.00 5.56
CA GLY A 123 -16.95 -12.05 6.49
C GLY A 123 -15.62 -11.83 7.23
N PHE A 124 -14.99 -10.64 7.09
CA PHE A 124 -13.78 -10.31 7.86
C PHE A 124 -14.13 -9.97 9.31
N THR A 125 -13.27 -10.39 10.23
CA THR A 125 -13.42 -10.09 11.66
C THR A 125 -13.08 -8.61 11.95
N GLU A 126 -13.55 -8.12 13.09
CA GLU A 126 -13.22 -6.78 13.55
C GLU A 126 -11.71 -6.60 13.78
N GLU A 127 -11.03 -7.64 14.26
CA GLU A 127 -9.58 -7.65 14.45
C GLU A 127 -8.83 -7.54 13.13
N GLU A 128 -9.23 -8.31 12.11
CA GLU A 128 -8.66 -8.20 10.76
C GLU A 128 -8.86 -6.80 10.17
N ILE A 129 -10.07 -6.27 10.25
CA ILE A 129 -10.40 -4.93 9.75
C ILE A 129 -9.62 -3.84 10.50
N ALA A 130 -9.41 -3.98 11.80
CA ALA A 130 -8.65 -3.05 12.62
C ALA A 130 -7.17 -2.96 12.23
N SER A 131 -6.64 -3.95 11.52
CA SER A 131 -5.27 -3.91 10.99
C SER A 131 -5.09 -2.93 9.83
N ILE A 132 -6.18 -2.45 9.23
CA ILE A 132 -6.15 -1.46 8.16
C ILE A 132 -5.93 -0.07 8.76
N HIS A 133 -4.88 0.61 8.30
CA HIS A 133 -4.68 2.03 8.60
C HIS A 133 -5.64 2.87 7.77
N GLY A 134 -6.71 3.31 8.37
CA GLY A 134 -7.73 4.14 7.76
C GLY A 134 -8.31 5.17 8.73
N PRO A 135 -8.26 6.45 8.40
CA PRO A 135 -7.54 7.07 7.29
C PRO A 135 -6.03 6.80 7.31
N ILE A 136 -5.44 6.58 6.15
CA ILE A 136 -4.01 6.28 6.01
C ILE A 136 -3.13 7.44 6.45
N GLY A 137 -1.96 7.13 7.00
CA GLY A 137 -0.93 8.10 7.35
C GLY A 137 -0.95 8.55 8.80
N ILE A 138 0.17 9.07 9.26
CA ILE A 138 0.27 9.73 10.56
C ILE A 138 -0.26 11.16 10.47
N LYS A 139 -0.71 11.71 11.59
CA LYS A 139 -1.22 13.09 11.60
C LYS A 139 -0.07 14.09 11.57
N LEU A 140 0.13 14.72 10.42
CA LEU A 140 1.08 15.83 10.24
C LEU A 140 0.41 17.20 10.25
N GLY A 141 -0.92 17.26 10.12
CA GLY A 141 -1.70 18.51 10.10
C GLY A 141 -1.87 19.13 8.71
N GLY A 142 -1.03 18.80 7.74
CA GLY A 142 -1.13 19.28 6.37
C GLY A 142 -2.11 18.47 5.52
N LYS A 143 -2.60 19.09 4.43
CA LYS A 143 -3.56 18.49 3.50
C LYS A 143 -3.07 18.48 2.05
N SER A 144 -1.87 19.00 1.79
CA SER A 144 -1.29 18.96 0.44
C SER A 144 -0.93 17.52 0.04
N GLY A 145 -0.92 17.23 -1.25
CA GLY A 145 -0.55 15.92 -1.78
C GLY A 145 0.83 15.44 -1.29
N PRO A 146 1.88 16.28 -1.34
CA PRO A 146 3.19 15.94 -0.80
C PRO A 146 3.18 15.61 0.71
N GLU A 147 2.46 16.36 1.52
CA GLU A 147 2.37 16.12 2.97
C GLU A 147 1.59 14.85 3.29
N ILE A 148 0.52 14.57 2.55
CA ILE A 148 -0.22 13.29 2.68
C ILE A 148 0.70 12.14 2.30
N ALA A 149 1.44 12.23 1.21
CA ALA A 149 2.41 11.20 0.81
C ALA A 149 3.48 10.98 1.87
N LEU A 150 4.04 12.05 2.44
CA LEU A 150 5.02 11.96 3.53
C LEU A 150 4.43 11.25 4.77
N SER A 151 3.19 11.56 5.13
CA SER A 151 2.51 10.92 6.26
C SER A 151 2.33 9.41 6.07
N ILE A 152 2.01 9.00 4.84
CA ILE A 152 1.86 7.59 4.46
C ILE A 152 3.20 6.87 4.54
N VAL A 153 4.24 7.42 3.93
CA VAL A 153 5.59 6.83 3.94
C VAL A 153 6.11 6.68 5.36
N SER A 154 5.92 7.72 6.18
CA SER A 154 6.35 7.70 7.59
C SER A 154 5.65 6.58 8.37
N GLN A 155 4.35 6.41 8.19
CA GLN A 155 3.59 5.34 8.84
C GLN A 155 4.07 3.95 8.40
N LEU A 156 4.26 3.76 7.09
CA LEU A 156 4.71 2.49 6.54
C LEU A 156 6.12 2.13 7.02
N VAL A 157 7.04 3.08 7.04
CA VAL A 157 8.41 2.88 7.55
C VAL A 157 8.38 2.52 9.03
N LEU A 158 7.54 3.19 9.83
CA LEU A 158 7.37 2.88 11.25
C LEU A 158 6.91 1.42 11.45
N GLU A 159 5.87 0.99 10.75
CA GLU A 159 5.36 -0.38 10.85
C GLU A 159 6.38 -1.41 10.34
N SER A 160 7.10 -1.10 9.29
CA SER A 160 8.18 -1.93 8.77
C SER A 160 9.29 -2.15 9.80
N ASN A 161 9.71 -1.11 10.51
CA ASN A 161 10.75 -1.19 11.52
C ASN A 161 10.30 -1.93 12.80
N LYS A 162 9.04 -1.85 13.16
CA LYS A 162 8.47 -2.65 14.27
C LYS A 162 8.62 -4.16 14.03
N LEU A 163 8.43 -4.62 12.80
CA LEU A 163 8.63 -6.02 12.45
C LEU A 163 10.06 -6.49 12.66
N ILE A 164 11.04 -5.67 12.26
CA ILE A 164 12.47 -5.98 12.44
C ILE A 164 12.82 -6.07 13.92
N LEU A 165 12.31 -5.18 14.75
CA LEU A 165 12.56 -5.18 16.20
C LEU A 165 11.93 -6.40 16.89
N ASN A 166 10.74 -6.83 16.44
CA ASN A 166 10.07 -8.00 17.01
C ASN A 166 10.70 -9.33 16.59
N SER A 167 11.38 -9.39 15.45
CA SER A 167 12.07 -10.59 14.98
C SER A 167 13.42 -10.83 15.66
N LYS A 168 13.94 -9.83 16.40
CA LYS A 168 15.20 -9.90 17.15
C LYS A 168 15.03 -10.27 18.63
N LYS A 169 13.81 -10.47 19.09
CA LYS A 169 13.48 -10.98 20.43
C LYS A 169 13.16 -12.47 20.38
#